data_31852e14a5c452209e1c5d724603a217
#
_entry.id   31852e14a5c452209e1c5d724603a217
#
_cell.length_a   1.000
_cell.length_b   1.000
_cell.length_c   1.000
_cell.angle_alpha   90.00
_cell.angle_beta   90.00
_cell.angle_gamma   90.00
#
_symmetry.space_group_name_H-M   'P 1'
#
loop_
_entity.id
_entity.type
_entity.pdbx_description
1 polymer ?
#
loop_
_entity_poly.entity_id
_entity_poly.type
_entity_poly.pdbx_seq_one_letter_code
_entity_poly.pdbx_strand_id
1 'polypeptide(L)'
;AKEVAAKEAAEKLAMKKVISIDAGRKYFSLDQLKRIVDKASELGYSDLHLLVGNDGMRFVLDDMTVEYNGKTYASDDVKKAILEGTKAYYDDPNGQALTQAEMDELHAYATAKGIGLIAAVNSPGHMDALLVAMEKLGIENPRASFDTVSKTTMDLTNEAAVNFTKALIGKYMDYFKDKSKIFNYGTDEYANDATSAQGWYYLKWYDLYGKFAEYSNSLAAMAREKGLQPMAFNDGFYYGDEDDVAFDKDVLISYWSKGWWGYNLASPQYLADKGYKFLNTNGDWYYVLGHRGDQSYPLDKAIQHSEPIPIEQLASTKYPDVKLPVSGSMLGIWADEPANEYKEEEVFQVMEAFANHNKDYFKADFTALRKAVATVPTDLAIYTPESRAALAKVLDSLNWNVSRAHQDQVDQEVAALTQALAGLKPITQVGSLAENDVKALVEDKPSLEIVEKELDFDLVERTNPDLAKGERRVIQTGVKGQGLEYVEVSALDQSRKVIATEVATEPVAEIVEVGIKEVVIPTSPSVEAPVKSDLLVNKVVPDHSTPQVISKDQPVAPVNTPTPIPAVVEKEVRSEAVSSNKQLPETGVESALGLALLGAILGAAGMDLKNKKRD
;
A
#
# COMPACT_ATOMS: atom_id res chain seq x y z
N ALA A 1 11.23 32.60 -3.39
CA ALA A 1 10.84 32.09 -2.06
C ALA A 1 9.37 31.67 -2.02
N LYS A 2 8.41 32.54 -2.37
CA LYS A 2 6.96 32.19 -2.35
C LYS A 2 6.61 31.04 -3.28
N GLU A 3 7.16 31.00 -4.48
CA GLU A 3 6.92 29.95 -5.47
C GLU A 3 7.49 28.59 -5.00
N VAL A 4 8.68 28.61 -4.38
CA VAL A 4 9.28 27.40 -3.79
C VAL A 4 8.42 26.87 -2.64
N ALA A 5 7.96 27.74 -1.75
CA ALA A 5 7.10 27.35 -0.63
C ALA A 5 5.73 26.79 -1.11
N ALA A 6 5.16 27.39 -2.17
CA ALA A 6 3.92 26.88 -2.75
C ALA A 6 4.11 25.49 -3.41
N LYS A 7 5.24 25.28 -4.08
CA LYS A 7 5.60 23.97 -4.64
C LYS A 7 5.79 22.92 -3.55
N GLU A 8 6.54 23.24 -2.50
CA GLU A 8 6.74 22.34 -1.36
C GLU A 8 5.41 21.98 -0.67
N ALA A 9 4.51 22.96 -0.51
CA ALA A 9 3.18 22.71 0.05
C ALA A 9 2.35 21.78 -0.85
N ALA A 10 2.38 21.98 -2.16
CA ALA A 10 1.71 21.11 -3.11
C ALA A 10 2.30 19.70 -3.12
N GLU A 11 3.62 19.55 -3.05
CA GLU A 11 4.30 18.26 -2.94
C GLU A 11 3.86 17.50 -1.67
N LYS A 12 3.76 18.20 -0.52
CA LYS A 12 3.28 17.60 0.73
C LYS A 12 1.82 17.13 0.62
N LEU A 13 0.95 17.95 0.05
CA LEU A 13 -0.46 17.59 -0.15
C LEU A 13 -0.64 16.41 -1.14
N ALA A 14 0.25 16.27 -2.11
CA ALA A 14 0.25 15.18 -3.08
C ALA A 14 0.76 13.85 -2.52
N MET A 15 1.49 13.84 -1.39
CA MET A 15 1.94 12.60 -0.76
C MET A 15 0.76 11.71 -0.37
N LYS A 16 0.95 10.39 -0.45
CA LYS A 16 -0.05 9.42 0.03
C LYS A 16 -0.24 9.53 1.54
N LYS A 17 -1.49 9.47 1.96
CA LYS A 17 -1.90 9.37 3.36
C LYS A 17 -2.79 8.15 3.48
N VAL A 18 -2.23 7.04 3.91
CA VAL A 18 -2.88 5.73 3.92
C VAL A 18 -3.36 5.40 5.33
N ILE A 19 -4.61 4.97 5.44
CA ILE A 19 -5.11 4.28 6.64
C ILE A 19 -5.08 2.79 6.39
N SER A 20 -4.42 2.02 7.26
CA SER A 20 -4.32 0.57 7.19
C SER A 20 -5.22 -0.08 8.23
N ILE A 21 -6.02 -1.04 7.80
CA ILE A 21 -6.94 -1.82 8.65
C ILE A 21 -6.57 -3.30 8.55
N ASP A 22 -6.31 -3.92 9.68
CA ASP A 22 -6.07 -5.36 9.80
C ASP A 22 -7.40 -6.14 9.74
N ALA A 23 -7.91 -6.28 8.52
CA ALA A 23 -9.14 -7.01 8.23
C ALA A 23 -8.91 -8.50 7.93
N GLY A 24 -7.69 -8.98 8.10
CA GLY A 24 -7.34 -10.39 8.02
C GLY A 24 -7.53 -11.08 9.35
N ARG A 25 -6.94 -10.53 10.42
CA ARG A 25 -7.09 -11.07 11.77
C ARG A 25 -8.52 -10.90 12.29
N LYS A 26 -9.11 -9.72 12.08
CA LYS A 26 -10.48 -9.42 12.54
C LYS A 26 -11.42 -9.16 11.38
N TYR A 27 -12.64 -9.69 11.48
CA TYR A 27 -13.68 -9.40 10.50
C TYR A 27 -14.22 -7.97 10.68
N PHE A 28 -14.27 -7.25 9.58
CA PHE A 28 -14.97 -5.97 9.45
C PHE A 28 -16.09 -6.12 8.42
N SER A 29 -17.31 -5.75 8.78
CA SER A 29 -18.42 -5.75 7.84
C SER A 29 -18.24 -4.64 6.78
N LEU A 30 -18.90 -4.81 5.64
CA LEU A 30 -18.94 -3.80 4.59
C LEU A 30 -19.35 -2.41 5.13
N ASP A 31 -20.35 -2.36 6.00
CA ASP A 31 -20.82 -1.11 6.59
C ASP A 31 -19.77 -0.44 7.49
N GLN A 32 -19.02 -1.23 8.27
CA GLN A 32 -17.92 -0.70 9.08
C GLN A 32 -16.83 -0.13 8.18
N LEU A 33 -16.44 -0.84 7.12
CA LEU A 33 -15.42 -0.38 6.17
C LEU A 33 -15.87 0.89 5.42
N LYS A 34 -17.15 0.99 5.03
CA LYS A 34 -17.69 2.22 4.42
C LYS A 34 -17.62 3.42 5.36
N ARG A 35 -17.91 3.25 6.66
CA ARG A 35 -17.77 4.34 7.63
C ARG A 35 -16.30 4.74 7.85
N ILE A 36 -15.36 3.80 7.78
CA ILE A 36 -13.92 4.11 7.78
C ILE A 36 -13.55 4.92 6.52
N VAL A 37 -14.08 4.54 5.35
CA VAL A 37 -13.90 5.30 4.10
C VAL A 37 -14.46 6.72 4.21
N ASP A 38 -15.66 6.88 4.79
CA ASP A 38 -16.25 8.21 5.01
C ASP A 38 -15.36 9.08 5.89
N LYS A 39 -14.87 8.51 7.01
CA LYS A 39 -13.96 9.22 7.92
C LYS A 39 -12.62 9.52 7.26
N ALA A 40 -12.08 8.61 6.47
CA ALA A 40 -10.85 8.81 5.72
C ALA A 40 -11.00 9.96 4.71
N SER A 41 -12.11 9.99 3.97
CA SER A 41 -12.42 11.06 3.02
C SER A 41 -12.60 12.42 3.71
N GLU A 42 -13.34 12.46 4.82
CA GLU A 42 -13.52 13.67 5.65
C GLU A 42 -12.18 14.25 6.12
N LEU A 43 -11.28 13.38 6.56
CA LEU A 43 -9.98 13.77 7.10
C LEU A 43 -8.91 14.06 6.04
N GLY A 44 -9.14 13.68 4.77
CA GLY A 44 -8.19 13.90 3.67
C GLY A 44 -7.14 12.80 3.52
N TYR A 45 -7.43 11.58 3.97
CA TYR A 45 -6.65 10.41 3.57
C TYR A 45 -6.80 10.15 2.07
N SER A 46 -5.80 9.55 1.48
CA SER A 46 -5.81 9.24 0.04
C SER A 46 -6.19 7.79 -0.27
N ASP A 47 -5.87 6.86 0.62
CA ASP A 47 -6.03 5.43 0.38
C ASP A 47 -6.44 4.69 1.66
N LEU A 48 -7.23 3.62 1.48
CA LEU A 48 -7.47 2.57 2.46
C LEU A 48 -6.61 1.36 2.10
N HIS A 49 -5.66 1.01 2.95
CA HIS A 49 -4.92 -0.24 2.88
C HIS A 49 -5.69 -1.30 3.69
N LEU A 50 -6.09 -2.38 3.04
CA LEU A 50 -6.92 -3.42 3.61
C LEU A 50 -6.16 -4.75 3.58
N LEU A 51 -5.67 -5.17 4.76
CA LEU A 51 -5.07 -6.49 4.91
C LEU A 51 -6.21 -7.52 4.97
N VAL A 52 -6.56 -8.12 3.84
CA VAL A 52 -7.61 -9.16 3.78
C VAL A 52 -7.08 -10.55 4.10
N GLY A 53 -5.77 -10.75 3.99
CA GLY A 53 -5.03 -11.93 4.41
C GLY A 53 -3.88 -11.51 5.34
N ASN A 54 -4.04 -11.79 6.64
CA ASN A 54 -3.06 -11.53 7.70
C ASN A 54 -3.43 -12.42 8.88
N ASP A 55 -2.72 -13.51 9.09
CA ASP A 55 -3.05 -14.67 9.91
C ASP A 55 -4.42 -15.29 9.55
N GLY A 56 -5.51 -14.60 9.69
CA GLY A 56 -6.80 -14.95 9.09
C GLY A 56 -6.87 -14.58 7.60
N MET A 57 -7.86 -15.14 6.90
CA MET A 57 -8.14 -14.80 5.50
C MET A 57 -9.63 -14.46 5.35
N ARG A 58 -9.94 -13.16 5.30
CA ARG A 58 -11.31 -12.67 5.44
C ARG A 58 -11.87 -11.98 4.19
N PHE A 59 -11.40 -12.42 3.05
CA PHE A 59 -11.98 -12.10 1.76
C PHE A 59 -11.86 -13.31 0.83
N VAL A 60 -12.96 -13.73 0.26
CA VAL A 60 -13.02 -14.86 -0.69
C VAL A 60 -13.61 -14.43 -2.02
N LEU A 61 -12.94 -14.86 -3.10
CA LEU A 61 -13.40 -14.62 -4.47
C LEU A 61 -14.52 -15.61 -4.85
N ASP A 62 -15.32 -15.26 -5.86
CA ASP A 62 -16.36 -16.16 -6.40
C ASP A 62 -15.74 -17.43 -6.98
N ASP A 63 -14.60 -17.31 -7.66
CA ASP A 63 -13.79 -18.45 -8.08
C ASP A 63 -12.47 -18.48 -7.33
N MET A 64 -12.31 -19.47 -6.46
CA MET A 64 -11.09 -19.76 -5.69
C MET A 64 -10.32 -20.97 -6.23
N THR A 65 -10.58 -21.41 -7.47
CA THR A 65 -9.80 -22.49 -8.09
C THR A 65 -8.32 -22.15 -8.11
N VAL A 66 -7.48 -23.01 -7.57
CA VAL A 66 -6.02 -22.86 -7.59
C VAL A 66 -5.41 -23.93 -8.45
N GLU A 67 -4.60 -23.51 -9.42
CA GLU A 67 -3.93 -24.40 -10.36
C GLU A 67 -2.43 -24.13 -10.42
N TYR A 68 -1.63 -25.18 -10.31
CA TYR A 68 -0.19 -25.12 -10.56
C TYR A 68 0.36 -26.51 -10.92
N ASN A 69 1.34 -26.56 -11.79
CA ASN A 69 2.05 -27.78 -12.18
C ASN A 69 1.14 -28.99 -12.52
N GLY A 70 -0.01 -28.72 -13.17
CA GLY A 70 -0.99 -29.74 -13.53
C GLY A 70 -1.84 -30.28 -12.38
N LYS A 71 -1.74 -29.70 -11.18
CA LYS A 71 -2.61 -29.99 -10.03
C LYS A 71 -3.65 -28.88 -9.91
N THR A 72 -4.91 -29.27 -9.80
CA THR A 72 -6.06 -28.36 -9.62
C THR A 72 -6.71 -28.61 -8.27
N TYR A 73 -6.93 -27.56 -7.53
CA TYR A 73 -7.76 -27.52 -6.33
C TYR A 73 -9.07 -26.82 -6.68
N ALA A 74 -10.18 -27.51 -6.52
CA ALA A 74 -11.49 -26.97 -6.88
C ALA A 74 -11.88 -25.76 -6.00
N SER A 75 -12.57 -24.80 -6.60
CA SER A 75 -12.97 -23.54 -5.94
C SER A 75 -13.67 -23.76 -4.60
N ASP A 76 -14.67 -24.67 -4.55
CA ASP A 76 -15.45 -24.91 -3.33
C ASP A 76 -14.61 -25.55 -2.22
N ASP A 77 -13.64 -26.42 -2.57
CA ASP A 77 -12.73 -27.03 -1.61
C ASP A 77 -11.77 -25.98 -1.04
N VAL A 78 -11.22 -25.11 -1.89
CA VAL A 78 -10.34 -24.02 -1.46
C VAL A 78 -11.08 -23.01 -0.58
N LYS A 79 -12.28 -22.58 -0.99
CA LYS A 79 -13.13 -21.69 -0.16
C LYS A 79 -13.39 -22.28 1.21
N LYS A 80 -13.85 -23.54 1.22
CA LYS A 80 -14.15 -24.26 2.45
C LYS A 80 -12.92 -24.35 3.34
N ALA A 81 -11.77 -24.76 2.80
CA ALA A 81 -10.55 -24.91 3.56
C ALA A 81 -10.07 -23.58 4.16
N ILE A 82 -10.13 -22.47 3.39
CA ILE A 82 -9.78 -21.13 3.87
C ILE A 82 -10.71 -20.66 4.98
N LEU A 83 -12.03 -20.81 4.82
CA LEU A 83 -13.00 -20.39 5.84
C LEU A 83 -12.88 -21.23 7.12
N GLU A 84 -12.59 -22.53 6.99
CA GLU A 84 -12.30 -23.38 8.15
C GLU A 84 -10.98 -22.99 8.83
N GLY A 85 -9.94 -22.63 8.08
CA GLY A 85 -8.68 -22.09 8.61
C GLY A 85 -8.89 -20.76 9.34
N THR A 86 -9.65 -19.85 8.73
CA THR A 86 -10.03 -18.57 9.35
C THR A 86 -10.84 -18.75 10.63
N LYS A 87 -11.76 -19.72 10.65
CA LYS A 87 -12.52 -20.04 11.85
C LYS A 87 -11.65 -20.65 12.96
N ALA A 88 -10.66 -21.45 12.59
CA ALA A 88 -9.70 -22.04 13.53
C ALA A 88 -8.72 -21.01 14.11
N TYR A 89 -8.51 -19.89 13.41
CA TYR A 89 -7.68 -18.81 13.90
C TYR A 89 -8.30 -18.19 15.16
N TYR A 90 -7.58 -18.19 16.28
CA TYR A 90 -8.01 -17.79 17.62
C TYR A 90 -9.39 -18.35 18.10
N ASP A 91 -9.81 -19.49 17.53
CA ASP A 91 -11.11 -20.11 17.81
C ASP A 91 -12.31 -19.18 17.49
N ASP A 92 -12.22 -18.43 16.39
CA ASP A 92 -13.29 -17.52 15.94
C ASP A 92 -14.58 -18.30 15.60
N PRO A 93 -15.65 -18.14 16.40
CA PRO A 93 -16.87 -18.90 16.17
C PRO A 93 -17.58 -18.53 14.86
N ASN A 94 -17.30 -17.36 14.30
CA ASN A 94 -17.98 -16.87 13.11
C ASN A 94 -17.26 -17.30 11.82
N GLY A 95 -15.93 -17.22 11.77
CA GLY A 95 -15.13 -17.51 10.58
C GLY A 95 -15.54 -16.66 9.36
N GLN A 96 -16.03 -15.42 9.60
CA GLN A 96 -16.60 -14.56 8.57
C GLN A 96 -15.53 -14.03 7.62
N ALA A 97 -15.93 -13.83 6.37
CA ALA A 97 -15.13 -13.19 5.34
C ALA A 97 -16.05 -12.34 4.44
N LEU A 98 -15.48 -11.29 3.84
CA LEU A 98 -16.16 -10.52 2.80
C LEU A 98 -16.32 -11.38 1.54
N THR A 99 -17.43 -11.22 0.88
CA THR A 99 -17.70 -11.77 -0.45
C THR A 99 -17.11 -10.86 -1.53
N GLN A 100 -16.96 -11.38 -2.73
CA GLN A 100 -16.51 -10.59 -3.88
C GLN A 100 -17.47 -9.42 -4.16
N ALA A 101 -18.77 -9.64 -4.08
CA ALA A 101 -19.78 -8.60 -4.27
C ALA A 101 -19.65 -7.46 -3.23
N GLU A 102 -19.40 -7.78 -1.96
CA GLU A 102 -19.16 -6.77 -0.92
C GLU A 102 -17.87 -5.99 -1.18
N MET A 103 -16.80 -6.63 -1.67
CA MET A 103 -15.56 -5.95 -2.02
C MET A 103 -15.72 -5.06 -3.26
N ASP A 104 -16.49 -5.49 -4.27
CA ASP A 104 -16.82 -4.67 -5.44
C ASP A 104 -17.60 -3.42 -5.02
N GLU A 105 -18.57 -3.56 -4.10
CA GLU A 105 -19.34 -2.46 -3.55
C GLU A 105 -18.47 -1.52 -2.71
N LEU A 106 -17.55 -2.06 -1.89
CA LEU A 106 -16.60 -1.25 -1.13
C LEU A 106 -15.70 -0.44 -2.05
N HIS A 107 -15.17 -1.07 -3.10
CA HIS A 107 -14.31 -0.39 -4.08
C HIS A 107 -15.04 0.75 -4.78
N ALA A 108 -16.26 0.50 -5.28
CA ALA A 108 -17.07 1.54 -5.91
C ALA A 108 -17.37 2.70 -4.93
N TYR A 109 -17.70 2.36 -3.68
CA TYR A 109 -17.97 3.35 -2.63
C TYR A 109 -16.72 4.19 -2.30
N ALA A 110 -15.58 3.56 -2.10
CA ALA A 110 -14.32 4.24 -1.81
C ALA A 110 -13.90 5.16 -2.97
N THR A 111 -14.01 4.67 -4.21
CA THR A 111 -13.74 5.47 -5.43
C THR A 111 -14.62 6.71 -5.50
N ALA A 112 -15.92 6.58 -5.25
CA ALA A 112 -16.85 7.72 -5.23
C ALA A 112 -16.52 8.75 -4.13
N LYS A 113 -15.80 8.35 -3.10
CA LYS A 113 -15.31 9.22 -2.01
C LYS A 113 -13.89 9.72 -2.23
N GLY A 114 -13.27 9.41 -3.38
CA GLY A 114 -11.89 9.78 -3.68
C GLY A 114 -10.84 9.01 -2.86
N ILE A 115 -11.20 7.83 -2.31
CA ILE A 115 -10.30 6.97 -1.55
C ILE A 115 -9.86 5.80 -2.43
N GLY A 116 -8.53 5.69 -2.65
CA GLY A 116 -7.95 4.53 -3.31
C GLY A 116 -7.99 3.29 -2.42
N LEU A 117 -7.95 2.11 -3.02
CA LEU A 117 -7.88 0.85 -2.29
C LEU A 117 -6.51 0.20 -2.53
N ILE A 118 -5.82 -0.17 -1.45
CA ILE A 118 -4.59 -0.96 -1.49
C ILE A 118 -4.89 -2.29 -0.80
N ALA A 119 -4.88 -3.38 -1.56
CA ALA A 119 -5.12 -4.70 -0.99
C ALA A 119 -3.83 -5.33 -0.50
N ALA A 120 -3.94 -6.13 0.57
CA ALA A 120 -2.83 -6.90 1.10
C ALA A 120 -3.23 -8.35 1.39
N VAL A 121 -2.39 -9.28 0.95
CA VAL A 121 -2.40 -10.69 1.36
C VAL A 121 -0.99 -11.03 1.80
N ASN A 122 -0.80 -11.19 3.10
CA ASN A 122 0.50 -11.37 3.71
C ASN A 122 1.05 -12.79 3.47
N SER A 123 2.33 -12.87 3.19
CA SER A 123 3.13 -14.09 3.03
C SER A 123 4.63 -13.74 3.00
N PRO A 124 5.53 -14.66 3.32
CA PRO A 124 5.34 -16.06 3.74
C PRO A 124 5.05 -16.22 5.25
N GLY A 125 5.06 -15.13 6.01
CA GLY A 125 4.58 -15.05 7.40
C GLY A 125 3.10 -14.69 7.47
N HIS A 126 2.54 -14.64 8.67
CA HIS A 126 1.14 -14.26 8.93
C HIS A 126 0.11 -15.04 8.10
N MET A 127 0.32 -16.36 7.94
CA MET A 127 -0.47 -17.24 7.07
C MET A 127 -1.25 -18.31 7.83
N ASP A 128 -1.52 -18.16 9.12
CA ASP A 128 -2.13 -19.18 9.99
C ASP A 128 -3.31 -19.89 9.32
N ALA A 129 -4.31 -19.15 8.88
CA ALA A 129 -5.50 -19.69 8.21
C ALA A 129 -5.17 -20.39 6.87
N LEU A 130 -4.23 -19.84 6.11
CA LEU A 130 -3.83 -20.43 4.82
C LEU A 130 -3.02 -21.72 5.01
N LEU A 131 -2.20 -21.80 6.04
CA LEU A 131 -1.45 -23.02 6.37
C LEU A 131 -2.40 -24.15 6.79
N VAL A 132 -3.40 -23.84 7.63
CA VAL A 132 -4.47 -24.78 7.97
C VAL A 132 -5.24 -25.21 6.70
N ALA A 133 -5.54 -24.27 5.82
CA ALA A 133 -6.21 -24.58 4.55
C ALA A 133 -5.38 -25.52 3.65
N MET A 134 -4.08 -25.29 3.55
CA MET A 134 -3.17 -26.14 2.79
C MET A 134 -3.15 -27.58 3.33
N GLU A 135 -3.08 -27.74 4.65
CA GLU A 135 -3.12 -29.06 5.31
C GLU A 135 -4.43 -29.78 5.00
N LYS A 136 -5.58 -29.08 5.05
CA LYS A 136 -6.89 -29.63 4.69
C LYS A 136 -7.01 -30.02 3.21
N LEU A 137 -6.29 -29.31 2.34
CA LEU A 137 -6.22 -29.60 0.91
C LEU A 137 -5.19 -30.69 0.57
N GLY A 138 -4.53 -31.28 1.57
CA GLY A 138 -3.55 -32.35 1.42
C GLY A 138 -2.18 -31.88 0.95
N ILE A 139 -1.81 -30.64 1.24
CA ILE A 139 -0.43 -30.18 1.12
C ILE A 139 0.27 -30.53 2.42
N GLU A 140 1.21 -31.45 2.34
CA GLU A 140 1.92 -31.97 3.51
C GLU A 140 3.00 -30.99 3.97
N ASN A 141 3.14 -30.84 5.30
CA ASN A 141 4.20 -30.08 5.96
C ASN A 141 4.40 -28.65 5.38
N PRO A 142 3.34 -27.81 5.27
CA PRO A 142 3.47 -26.49 4.66
C PRO A 142 4.17 -25.47 5.58
N ARG A 143 4.42 -25.81 6.85
CA ARG A 143 4.87 -24.90 7.90
C ARG A 143 6.38 -24.88 8.04
N ALA A 144 6.96 -23.69 8.20
CA ALA A 144 8.35 -23.55 8.60
C ALA A 144 8.60 -24.24 9.96
N SER A 145 9.76 -24.89 10.08
CA SER A 145 10.14 -25.58 11.30
C SER A 145 11.61 -25.31 11.59
N PHE A 146 11.87 -24.68 12.73
CA PHE A 146 13.20 -24.42 13.25
C PHE A 146 13.30 -25.02 14.67
N ASP A 147 13.24 -24.23 15.74
CA ASP A 147 13.21 -24.74 17.11
C ASP A 147 11.86 -25.44 17.40
N THR A 148 10.80 -24.90 16.83
CA THR A 148 9.43 -25.47 16.83
C THR A 148 8.82 -25.35 15.44
N VAL A 149 7.65 -25.96 15.26
CA VAL A 149 6.85 -25.79 14.03
C VAL A 149 6.07 -24.49 14.10
N SER A 150 6.24 -23.62 13.10
CA SER A 150 5.53 -22.36 13.01
C SER A 150 4.02 -22.57 12.85
N LYS A 151 3.23 -21.72 13.49
CA LYS A 151 1.79 -21.62 13.23
C LYS A 151 1.48 -20.70 12.07
N THR A 152 2.34 -19.71 11.84
CA THR A 152 2.05 -18.54 11.00
C THR A 152 2.88 -18.48 9.72
N THR A 153 3.99 -19.25 9.63
CA THR A 153 4.96 -19.08 8.54
C THR A 153 5.08 -20.32 7.67
N MET A 154 5.08 -20.10 6.37
CA MET A 154 5.25 -21.13 5.34
C MET A 154 6.71 -21.57 5.22
N ASP A 155 6.92 -22.86 5.02
CA ASP A 155 8.22 -23.42 4.64
C ASP A 155 8.57 -23.07 3.19
N LEU A 156 9.57 -22.23 2.99
CA LEU A 156 10.05 -21.82 1.67
C LEU A 156 10.77 -22.94 0.89
N THR A 157 11.06 -24.07 1.53
CA THR A 157 11.61 -25.25 0.87
C THR A 157 10.51 -26.19 0.36
N ASN A 158 9.27 -26.01 0.80
CA ASN A 158 8.13 -26.80 0.36
C ASN A 158 7.55 -26.23 -0.94
N GLU A 159 7.95 -26.79 -2.08
CA GLU A 159 7.52 -26.33 -3.40
C GLU A 159 5.99 -26.33 -3.58
N ALA A 160 5.30 -27.32 -2.98
CA ALA A 160 3.85 -27.40 -3.09
C ALA A 160 3.16 -26.24 -2.36
N ALA A 161 3.61 -25.92 -1.15
CA ALA A 161 3.10 -24.78 -0.36
C ALA A 161 3.42 -23.44 -1.04
N VAL A 162 4.66 -23.27 -1.51
CA VAL A 162 5.09 -22.07 -2.23
C VAL A 162 4.27 -21.85 -3.50
N ASN A 163 4.10 -22.89 -4.33
CA ASN A 163 3.37 -22.77 -5.59
C ASN A 163 1.87 -22.54 -5.36
N PHE A 164 1.27 -23.20 -4.37
CA PHE A 164 -0.12 -22.95 -3.97
C PHE A 164 -0.31 -21.50 -3.55
N THR A 165 0.55 -20.99 -2.68
CA THR A 165 0.47 -19.60 -2.18
C THR A 165 0.64 -18.60 -3.32
N LYS A 166 1.62 -18.78 -4.19
CA LYS A 166 1.83 -17.90 -5.35
C LYS A 166 0.62 -17.91 -6.29
N ALA A 167 0.06 -19.08 -6.59
CA ALA A 167 -1.12 -19.18 -7.44
C ALA A 167 -2.34 -18.49 -6.79
N LEU A 168 -2.54 -18.67 -5.49
CA LEU A 168 -3.61 -18.02 -4.73
C LEU A 168 -3.44 -16.50 -4.72
N ILE A 169 -2.27 -15.99 -4.36
CA ILE A 169 -1.98 -14.54 -4.35
C ILE A 169 -2.13 -13.97 -5.77
N GLY A 170 -1.71 -14.70 -6.78
CA GLY A 170 -1.89 -14.33 -8.18
C GLY A 170 -3.36 -14.10 -8.55
N LYS A 171 -4.30 -14.89 -8.00
CA LYS A 171 -5.74 -14.66 -8.19
C LYS A 171 -6.22 -13.37 -7.54
N TYR A 172 -5.73 -13.06 -6.33
CA TYR A 172 -6.06 -11.78 -5.69
C TYR A 172 -5.47 -10.59 -6.45
N MET A 173 -4.24 -10.70 -6.95
CA MET A 173 -3.67 -9.68 -7.83
C MET A 173 -4.48 -9.49 -9.12
N ASP A 174 -4.97 -10.58 -9.74
CA ASP A 174 -5.85 -10.49 -10.92
C ASP A 174 -7.18 -9.81 -10.61
N TYR A 175 -7.75 -10.07 -9.44
CA TYR A 175 -8.99 -9.41 -9.02
C TYR A 175 -8.77 -7.91 -8.75
N PHE A 176 -7.64 -7.55 -8.12
CA PHE A 176 -7.38 -6.16 -7.72
C PHE A 176 -6.71 -5.30 -8.79
N LYS A 177 -6.17 -5.84 -9.88
CA LYS A 177 -5.43 -5.07 -10.90
C LYS A 177 -6.20 -3.88 -11.50
N ASP A 178 -7.53 -4.02 -11.61
CA ASP A 178 -8.41 -2.96 -12.13
C ASP A 178 -9.04 -2.10 -11.00
N LYS A 179 -8.73 -2.40 -9.74
CA LYS A 179 -9.31 -1.78 -8.55
C LYS A 179 -8.27 -1.09 -7.67
N SER A 180 -7.01 -1.43 -7.83
CA SER A 180 -5.90 -0.92 -7.04
C SER A 180 -4.72 -0.58 -7.95
N LYS A 181 -3.90 0.35 -7.50
CA LYS A 181 -2.59 0.64 -8.14
C LYS A 181 -1.44 -0.08 -7.44
N ILE A 182 -1.65 -0.51 -6.22
CA ILE A 182 -0.62 -1.10 -5.35
C ILE A 182 -1.17 -2.42 -4.79
N PHE A 183 -0.33 -3.44 -4.73
CA PHE A 183 -0.63 -4.67 -4.02
C PHE A 183 0.48 -4.98 -3.01
N ASN A 184 0.09 -5.13 -1.74
CA ASN A 184 1.01 -5.50 -0.67
C ASN A 184 1.00 -7.03 -0.47
N TYR A 185 2.16 -7.66 -0.61
CA TYR A 185 2.31 -9.10 -0.41
C TYR A 185 2.98 -9.46 0.93
N GLY A 186 3.16 -8.46 1.82
CA GLY A 186 3.60 -8.65 3.21
C GLY A 186 5.10 -8.74 3.38
N THR A 187 5.60 -9.89 3.76
CA THR A 187 7.00 -10.26 4.02
C THR A 187 7.56 -9.83 5.37
N ASP A 188 6.73 -9.47 6.32
CA ASP A 188 7.15 -9.17 7.69
C ASP A 188 7.23 -10.42 8.57
N GLU A 189 8.01 -10.32 9.62
CA GLU A 189 8.08 -11.22 10.79
C GLU A 189 8.20 -12.73 10.45
N TYR A 190 9.10 -13.10 9.55
CA TYR A 190 9.31 -14.49 9.15
C TYR A 190 9.67 -15.40 10.35
N ALA A 191 8.82 -16.38 10.62
CA ALA A 191 9.00 -17.45 11.62
C ALA A 191 9.32 -16.98 13.05
N ASN A 192 8.87 -15.80 13.46
CA ASN A 192 9.09 -15.28 14.81
C ASN A 192 8.51 -16.17 15.92
N ASP A 193 7.50 -16.98 15.62
CA ASP A 193 6.89 -17.94 16.54
C ASP A 193 7.59 -19.29 16.60
N ALA A 194 8.55 -19.56 15.71
CA ALA A 194 9.18 -20.86 15.56
C ALA A 194 10.66 -20.90 15.93
N THR A 195 11.21 -19.77 16.34
CA THR A 195 12.63 -19.65 16.70
C THR A 195 12.82 -18.85 17.97
N SER A 196 13.90 -19.13 18.71
CA SER A 196 14.34 -18.31 19.84
C SER A 196 15.07 -17.02 19.40
N ALA A 197 15.44 -16.93 18.12
CA ALA A 197 16.02 -15.77 17.46
C ALA A 197 15.17 -15.41 16.23
N GLN A 198 15.56 -14.35 15.53
CA GLN A 198 14.80 -13.89 14.38
C GLN A 198 14.86 -14.87 13.20
N GLY A 199 13.72 -15.17 12.59
CA GLY A 199 13.63 -16.11 11.48
C GLY A 199 14.53 -15.77 10.29
N TRP A 200 14.75 -14.47 10.00
CA TRP A 200 15.70 -14.00 8.98
C TRP A 200 17.12 -14.49 9.23
N TYR A 201 17.58 -14.46 10.49
CA TYR A 201 18.87 -14.99 10.89
C TYR A 201 18.98 -16.48 10.60
N TYR A 202 17.93 -17.25 10.90
CA TYR A 202 17.90 -18.68 10.62
C TYR A 202 17.91 -18.97 9.11
N LEU A 203 17.18 -18.19 8.30
CA LEU A 203 17.26 -18.33 6.84
C LEU A 203 18.67 -18.14 6.32
N LYS A 204 19.41 -17.15 6.83
CA LYS A 204 20.83 -16.96 6.48
C LYS A 204 21.69 -18.11 6.99
N TRP A 205 21.50 -18.51 8.24
CA TRP A 205 22.27 -19.60 8.86
C TRP A 205 22.17 -20.93 8.11
N TYR A 206 20.96 -21.27 7.60
CA TYR A 206 20.71 -22.49 6.87
C TYR A 206 20.85 -22.35 5.34
N ASP A 207 21.40 -21.24 4.85
CA ASP A 207 21.55 -20.95 3.41
C ASP A 207 20.21 -20.95 2.64
N LEU A 208 19.14 -20.51 3.29
CA LEU A 208 17.78 -20.45 2.75
C LEU A 208 17.32 -19.02 2.41
N TYR A 209 18.13 -18.02 2.72
CA TYR A 209 17.75 -16.62 2.49
C TYR A 209 17.56 -16.30 1.00
N GLY A 210 18.31 -16.99 0.11
CA GLY A 210 18.10 -16.93 -1.33
C GLY A 210 16.70 -17.35 -1.76
N LYS A 211 16.11 -18.36 -1.13
CA LYS A 211 14.73 -18.81 -1.42
C LYS A 211 13.69 -17.74 -1.05
N PHE A 212 13.91 -17.01 0.04
CA PHE A 212 13.06 -15.88 0.38
C PHE A 212 13.15 -14.76 -0.68
N ALA A 213 14.35 -14.43 -1.15
CA ALA A 213 14.53 -13.45 -2.20
C ALA A 213 13.86 -13.88 -3.52
N GLU A 214 14.03 -15.13 -3.93
CA GLU A 214 13.35 -15.71 -5.10
C GLU A 214 11.83 -15.63 -4.96
N TYR A 215 11.29 -15.96 -3.79
CA TYR A 215 9.88 -15.90 -3.49
C TYR A 215 9.36 -14.46 -3.59
N SER A 216 9.98 -13.52 -2.86
CA SER A 216 9.62 -12.09 -2.86
C SER A 216 9.69 -11.50 -4.28
N ASN A 217 10.79 -11.74 -5.00
CA ASN A 217 10.97 -11.26 -6.37
C ASN A 217 9.93 -11.83 -7.34
N SER A 218 9.52 -13.09 -7.13
CA SER A 218 8.47 -13.70 -7.96
C SER A 218 7.11 -13.05 -7.76
N LEU A 219 6.75 -12.66 -6.53
CA LEU A 219 5.53 -11.93 -6.23
C LEU A 219 5.58 -10.49 -6.76
N ALA A 220 6.72 -9.83 -6.63
CA ALA A 220 6.93 -8.50 -7.19
C ALA A 220 6.79 -8.50 -8.73
N ALA A 221 7.40 -9.47 -9.42
CA ALA A 221 7.26 -9.63 -10.86
C ALA A 221 5.81 -9.89 -11.26
N MET A 222 5.11 -10.79 -10.56
CA MET A 222 3.71 -11.10 -10.79
C MET A 222 2.81 -9.86 -10.64
N ALA A 223 3.04 -9.03 -9.61
CA ALA A 223 2.31 -7.77 -9.43
C ALA A 223 2.52 -6.83 -10.63
N ARG A 224 3.78 -6.62 -11.06
CA ARG A 224 4.09 -5.76 -12.21
C ARG A 224 3.47 -6.27 -13.51
N GLU A 225 3.54 -7.56 -13.78
CA GLU A 225 2.92 -8.18 -14.97
C GLU A 225 1.42 -7.89 -15.05
N LYS A 226 0.78 -7.67 -13.90
CA LYS A 226 -0.64 -7.33 -13.79
C LYS A 226 -0.89 -5.82 -13.69
N GLY A 227 0.13 -4.98 -13.85
CA GLY A 227 0.04 -3.53 -13.79
C GLY A 227 -0.07 -2.95 -12.37
N LEU A 228 0.25 -3.76 -11.35
CA LEU A 228 0.24 -3.34 -9.95
C LEU A 228 1.66 -2.95 -9.50
N GLN A 229 1.78 -1.87 -8.73
CA GLN A 229 3.00 -1.56 -7.99
C GLN A 229 3.15 -2.58 -6.85
N PRO A 230 4.21 -3.41 -6.84
CA PRO A 230 4.46 -4.29 -5.71
C PRO A 230 4.82 -3.48 -4.46
N MET A 231 4.28 -3.87 -3.31
CA MET A 231 4.61 -3.31 -2.01
C MET A 231 4.88 -4.44 -1.01
N ALA A 232 5.80 -4.22 -0.10
CA ALA A 232 6.14 -5.17 0.95
C ALA A 232 6.63 -4.43 2.21
N PHE A 233 6.55 -5.07 3.38
CA PHE A 233 7.17 -4.57 4.60
C PHE A 233 8.69 -4.76 4.55
N ASN A 234 9.43 -3.95 5.31
CA ASN A 234 10.89 -3.83 5.15
C ASN A 234 11.71 -4.98 5.72
N ASP A 235 11.16 -5.83 6.55
CA ASP A 235 11.89 -6.74 7.45
C ASP A 235 12.92 -7.63 6.76
N GLY A 236 12.50 -8.31 5.71
CA GLY A 236 13.32 -9.29 5.02
C GLY A 236 14.25 -8.72 3.96
N PHE A 237 14.14 -7.45 3.61
CA PHE A 237 14.92 -6.85 2.54
C PHE A 237 16.33 -6.49 3.02
N TYR A 238 17.35 -7.13 2.48
CA TYR A 238 18.77 -6.88 2.79
C TYR A 238 19.07 -6.91 4.29
N TYR A 239 18.55 -7.93 4.97
CA TYR A 239 18.68 -8.10 6.41
C TYR A 239 20.15 -7.99 6.86
N GLY A 240 20.42 -7.03 7.76
CA GLY A 240 21.75 -6.73 8.27
C GLY A 240 22.57 -5.76 7.42
N ASP A 241 21.98 -5.03 6.46
CA ASP A 241 22.68 -4.21 5.47
C ASP A 241 23.66 -5.04 4.60
N GLU A 242 23.28 -6.27 4.23
CA GLU A 242 24.10 -7.22 3.50
C GLU A 242 23.56 -7.49 2.09
N ASP A 243 24.47 -7.67 1.12
CA ASP A 243 24.18 -7.89 -0.30
C ASP A 243 24.25 -9.37 -0.72
N ASP A 244 23.89 -10.30 0.18
CA ASP A 244 23.94 -11.74 -0.08
C ASP A 244 23.05 -12.16 -1.25
N VAL A 245 21.94 -11.44 -1.44
CA VAL A 245 20.94 -11.67 -2.47
C VAL A 245 20.46 -10.35 -3.05
N ALA A 246 19.88 -10.39 -4.25
CA ALA A 246 19.30 -9.22 -4.90
C ALA A 246 17.77 -9.27 -4.80
N PHE A 247 17.17 -8.17 -4.36
CA PHE A 247 15.73 -7.95 -4.37
C PHE A 247 15.31 -7.04 -5.53
N ASP A 248 14.06 -7.21 -5.95
CA ASP A 248 13.44 -6.40 -6.97
C ASP A 248 13.38 -4.93 -6.54
N LYS A 249 13.91 -4.03 -7.38
CA LYS A 249 14.05 -2.60 -7.07
C LYS A 249 12.73 -1.82 -7.15
N ASP A 250 11.74 -2.38 -7.84
CA ASP A 250 10.48 -1.70 -8.06
C ASP A 250 9.50 -1.90 -6.88
N VAL A 251 9.92 -2.59 -5.82
CA VAL A 251 9.09 -2.77 -4.63
C VAL A 251 9.02 -1.47 -3.84
N LEU A 252 7.80 -0.99 -3.58
CA LEU A 252 7.56 0.08 -2.62
C LEU A 252 7.72 -0.49 -1.20
N ILE A 253 8.71 -0.02 -0.48
CA ILE A 253 9.00 -0.52 0.87
C ILE A 253 8.11 0.19 1.89
N SER A 254 7.21 -0.56 2.52
CA SER A 254 6.47 -0.13 3.71
C SER A 254 7.40 -0.23 4.91
N TYR A 255 8.04 0.89 5.25
CA TYR A 255 9.07 0.92 6.29
C TYR A 255 8.43 1.19 7.66
N TRP A 256 8.28 0.13 8.48
CA TRP A 256 7.57 0.21 9.76
C TRP A 256 8.49 0.16 10.97
N SER A 257 9.62 -0.53 10.87
CA SER A 257 10.53 -0.75 11.99
C SER A 257 11.99 -0.64 11.56
N LYS A 258 12.80 -0.08 12.46
CA LYS A 258 14.27 -0.09 12.38
C LYS A 258 14.88 -1.36 12.98
N GLY A 259 14.03 -2.26 13.47
CA GLY A 259 14.46 -3.37 14.28
C GLY A 259 14.68 -2.99 15.75
N TRP A 260 15.06 -3.98 16.51
CA TRP A 260 15.39 -3.91 17.92
C TRP A 260 16.60 -4.80 18.21
N TRP A 261 16.96 -4.95 19.47
CA TRP A 261 18.12 -5.77 19.82
C TRP A 261 17.99 -7.19 19.23
N GLY A 262 18.99 -7.60 18.44
CA GLY A 262 19.00 -8.89 17.74
C GLY A 262 18.15 -8.97 16.47
N TYR A 263 17.48 -7.88 16.07
CA TYR A 263 16.68 -7.80 14.84
C TYR A 263 17.30 -6.75 13.92
N ASN A 264 18.16 -7.19 13.03
CA ASN A 264 19.03 -6.33 12.22
C ASN A 264 18.37 -5.98 10.87
N LEU A 265 17.31 -5.19 10.90
CA LEU A 265 16.65 -4.73 9.67
C LEU A 265 17.56 -3.76 8.90
N ALA A 266 17.42 -3.77 7.58
CA ALA A 266 18.17 -2.84 6.75
C ALA A 266 17.82 -1.39 7.07
N SER A 267 18.84 -0.54 7.11
CA SER A 267 18.64 0.88 7.37
C SER A 267 17.93 1.56 6.19
N PRO A 268 17.13 2.63 6.44
CA PRO A 268 16.47 3.37 5.37
C PRO A 268 17.46 3.92 4.34
N GLN A 269 18.63 4.38 4.80
CA GLN A 269 19.66 4.90 3.90
C GLN A 269 20.22 3.81 2.99
N TYR A 270 20.47 2.61 3.54
CA TYR A 270 20.97 1.49 2.75
C TYR A 270 19.99 1.10 1.64
N LEU A 271 18.70 1.03 1.95
CA LEU A 271 17.66 0.76 0.97
C LEU A 271 17.49 1.90 -0.05
N ALA A 272 17.57 3.16 0.40
CA ALA A 272 17.50 4.33 -0.48
C ALA A 272 18.68 4.38 -1.47
N ASP A 273 19.90 4.04 -1.03
CA ASP A 273 21.10 3.98 -1.88
C ASP A 273 20.98 2.88 -2.95
N LYS A 274 20.14 1.86 -2.71
CA LYS A 274 19.77 0.84 -3.70
C LYS A 274 18.64 1.26 -4.64
N GLY A 275 18.05 2.42 -4.43
CA GLY A 275 17.02 3.00 -5.28
C GLY A 275 15.58 2.73 -4.86
N TYR A 276 15.34 2.18 -3.66
CA TYR A 276 13.98 1.95 -3.16
C TYR A 276 13.27 3.25 -2.79
N LYS A 277 11.96 3.26 -2.98
CA LYS A 277 11.05 4.28 -2.45
C LYS A 277 10.32 3.73 -1.23
N PHE A 278 9.87 4.62 -0.36
CA PHE A 278 9.27 4.25 0.91
C PHE A 278 7.84 4.76 1.04
N LEU A 279 7.02 3.95 1.67
CA LEU A 279 5.84 4.38 2.40
C LEU A 279 6.20 4.35 3.89
N ASN A 280 6.15 5.51 4.55
CA ASN A 280 6.49 5.58 5.97
C ASN A 280 5.35 4.99 6.81
N THR A 281 5.60 3.82 7.36
CA THR A 281 4.63 3.03 8.13
C THR A 281 5.04 2.96 9.61
N ASN A 282 5.70 3.99 10.11
CA ASN A 282 6.34 4.04 11.41
C ASN A 282 5.50 3.36 12.51
N GLY A 283 6.06 2.34 13.13
CA GLY A 283 5.40 1.59 14.20
C GLY A 283 5.01 2.45 15.41
N ASP A 284 5.66 3.59 15.63
CA ASP A 284 5.27 4.52 16.70
C ASP A 284 3.86 5.11 16.51
N TRP A 285 3.31 5.05 15.30
CA TRP A 285 1.95 5.52 14.99
C TRP A 285 0.88 4.44 15.17
N TYR A 286 1.26 3.19 15.47
CA TYR A 286 0.34 2.06 15.54
C TYR A 286 -0.64 2.18 16.69
N TYR A 287 -1.85 1.70 16.43
CA TYR A 287 -2.84 1.39 17.44
C TYR A 287 -3.27 -0.07 17.29
N VAL A 288 -3.16 -0.84 18.37
CA VAL A 288 -3.72 -2.20 18.46
C VAL A 288 -5.07 -2.14 19.16
N LEU A 289 -6.11 -2.67 18.53
CA LEU A 289 -7.48 -2.62 19.04
C LEU A 289 -7.57 -3.17 20.48
N GLY A 290 -8.12 -2.36 21.36
CA GLY A 290 -8.30 -2.68 22.79
C GLY A 290 -7.07 -2.43 23.68
N HIS A 291 -5.92 -2.08 23.13
CA HIS A 291 -4.73 -1.79 23.90
C HIS A 291 -4.79 -0.41 24.56
N ARG A 292 -4.28 -0.34 25.82
CA ARG A 292 -4.28 0.88 26.63
C ARG A 292 -3.08 0.93 27.56
N GLY A 293 -2.73 2.14 28.00
CA GLY A 293 -1.74 2.38 29.02
C GLY A 293 -0.34 1.91 28.64
N ASP A 294 0.22 0.97 29.37
CA ASP A 294 1.57 0.44 29.21
C ASP A 294 1.71 -0.73 28.22
N GLN A 295 0.61 -1.13 27.58
CA GLN A 295 0.66 -2.10 26.49
C GLN A 295 1.40 -1.53 25.29
N SER A 296 1.90 -2.40 24.40
CA SER A 296 2.45 -1.96 23.13
C SER A 296 1.35 -1.38 22.25
N TYR A 297 1.64 -0.27 21.57
CA TYR A 297 0.71 0.39 20.65
C TYR A 297 -0.65 0.75 21.25
N PRO A 298 -0.71 1.39 22.44
CA PRO A 298 -1.96 1.72 23.11
C PRO A 298 -2.65 2.93 22.47
N LEU A 299 -3.97 3.02 22.65
CA LEU A 299 -4.81 4.08 22.12
C LEU A 299 -4.36 5.47 22.53
N ASP A 300 -4.07 5.65 23.83
CA ASP A 300 -3.67 6.94 24.37
C ASP A 300 -2.34 7.44 23.78
N LYS A 301 -1.36 6.55 23.55
CA LYS A 301 -0.13 6.91 22.85
C LYS A 301 -0.40 7.29 21.38
N ALA A 302 -1.21 6.50 20.67
CA ALA A 302 -1.56 6.77 19.27
C ALA A 302 -2.28 8.13 19.11
N ILE A 303 -3.15 8.50 20.06
CA ILE A 303 -3.84 9.80 20.06
C ILE A 303 -2.90 10.95 20.47
N GLN A 304 -2.07 10.74 21.47
CA GLN A 304 -1.27 11.81 22.07
C GLN A 304 -0.06 12.16 21.25
N HIS A 305 0.53 11.21 20.53
CA HIS A 305 1.80 11.37 19.80
C HIS A 305 2.51 12.66 20.15
N SER A 306 3.23 12.64 21.28
CA SER A 306 3.78 13.81 21.93
C SER A 306 4.80 14.58 21.07
N GLU A 307 5.35 13.94 20.06
CA GLU A 307 6.22 14.57 19.07
C GLU A 307 5.81 14.08 17.68
N PRO A 308 5.20 14.93 16.84
CA PRO A 308 4.86 14.56 15.48
C PRO A 308 6.16 14.25 14.72
N ILE A 309 6.30 13.02 14.28
CA ILE A 309 7.38 12.63 13.39
C ILE A 309 6.95 13.08 11.99
N PRO A 310 7.72 13.95 11.32
CA PRO A 310 7.39 14.33 9.94
C PRO A 310 7.23 13.10 9.05
N ILE A 311 6.27 13.16 8.16
CA ILE A 311 5.97 12.02 7.25
C ILE A 311 7.21 11.60 6.45
N GLU A 312 8.09 12.54 6.10
CA GLU A 312 9.33 12.28 5.36
C GLU A 312 10.44 11.67 6.21
N GLN A 313 10.29 11.65 7.53
CA GLN A 313 11.31 11.12 8.43
C GLN A 313 11.00 9.66 8.77
N LEU A 314 11.72 8.73 8.15
CA LEU A 314 11.63 7.32 8.49
C LEU A 314 12.25 7.04 9.86
N ALA A 315 11.69 6.05 10.57
CA ALA A 315 12.27 5.54 11.81
C ALA A 315 13.75 5.18 11.61
N SER A 316 14.63 5.54 12.57
CA SER A 316 16.08 5.31 12.55
C SER A 316 16.92 6.04 11.49
N THR A 317 16.45 7.12 10.94
CA THR A 317 17.32 7.97 10.14
C THR A 317 18.46 8.51 11.02
N LYS A 318 19.69 8.07 10.77
CA LYS A 318 20.89 8.56 11.48
C LYS A 318 21.24 10.00 11.09
N TYR A 319 20.75 10.43 9.94
CA TYR A 319 21.02 11.73 9.33
C TYR A 319 19.71 12.42 9.04
N PRO A 320 19.16 13.20 10.00
CA PRO A 320 17.87 13.86 9.83
C PRO A 320 17.82 14.86 8.66
N ASP A 321 18.97 15.31 8.20
CA ASP A 321 19.08 16.26 7.07
C ASP A 321 19.11 15.58 5.70
N VAL A 322 19.12 14.25 5.63
CA VAL A 322 19.09 13.51 4.36
C VAL A 322 17.65 13.26 3.96
N LYS A 323 17.24 13.86 2.85
CA LYS A 323 15.92 13.63 2.27
C LYS A 323 15.87 12.24 1.63
N LEU A 324 15.15 11.32 2.28
CA LEU A 324 14.86 9.99 1.74
C LEU A 324 13.68 10.04 0.75
N PRO A 325 13.58 9.11 -0.21
CA PRO A 325 12.51 9.07 -1.20
C PRO A 325 11.20 8.51 -0.60
N VAL A 326 10.56 9.27 0.28
CA VAL A 326 9.30 8.92 0.93
C VAL A 326 8.13 9.36 0.06
N SER A 327 7.25 8.44 -0.27
CA SER A 327 6.06 8.66 -1.12
C SER A 327 4.81 9.04 -0.31
N GLY A 328 4.84 8.88 1.00
CA GLY A 328 3.73 9.15 1.90
C GLY A 328 3.84 8.41 3.21
N SER A 329 2.72 8.34 3.93
CA SER A 329 2.60 7.68 5.24
C SER A 329 1.50 6.64 5.26
N MET A 330 1.63 5.66 6.17
CA MET A 330 0.58 4.69 6.48
C MET A 330 0.40 4.56 7.99
N LEU A 331 -0.78 4.94 8.47
CA LEU A 331 -1.21 4.74 9.86
C LEU A 331 -1.79 3.33 10.00
N GLY A 332 -1.25 2.51 10.92
CA GLY A 332 -1.70 1.13 11.13
C GLY A 332 -2.68 0.97 12.29
N ILE A 333 -3.82 0.35 12.01
CA ILE A 333 -4.80 -0.13 13.00
C ILE A 333 -4.75 -1.65 12.97
N TRP A 334 -4.21 -2.24 14.02
CA TRP A 334 -3.92 -3.66 14.12
C TRP A 334 -4.94 -4.40 14.98
N ALA A 335 -5.11 -5.68 14.73
CA ALA A 335 -6.00 -6.57 15.45
C ALA A 335 -5.24 -7.77 16.00
N ASP A 336 -4.11 -7.53 16.68
CA ASP A 336 -3.26 -8.58 17.27
C ASP A 336 -4.02 -9.47 18.26
N GLU A 337 -4.99 -8.90 18.93
CA GLU A 337 -5.95 -9.61 19.77
C GLU A 337 -7.35 -9.52 19.12
N PRO A 338 -7.64 -10.37 18.11
CA PRO A 338 -8.84 -10.21 17.27
C PRO A 338 -10.16 -10.41 18.02
N ALA A 339 -10.13 -11.02 19.20
CA ALA A 339 -11.28 -11.11 20.09
C ALA A 339 -11.66 -9.78 20.76
N ASN A 340 -10.74 -8.80 20.80
CA ASN A 340 -11.06 -7.48 21.33
C ASN A 340 -12.14 -6.79 20.50
N GLU A 341 -13.01 -6.05 21.17
CA GLU A 341 -14.08 -5.31 20.52
C GLU A 341 -13.52 -4.21 19.60
N TYR A 342 -14.07 -4.12 18.39
CA TYR A 342 -13.85 -2.96 17.53
C TYR A 342 -14.73 -1.80 18.00
N LYS A 343 -14.10 -0.71 18.41
CA LYS A 343 -14.77 0.54 18.76
C LYS A 343 -14.43 1.60 17.73
N GLU A 344 -15.40 1.90 16.90
CA GLU A 344 -15.25 2.79 15.75
C GLU A 344 -14.77 4.19 16.15
N GLU A 345 -15.32 4.73 17.24
CA GLU A 345 -14.95 6.05 17.76
C GLU A 345 -13.48 6.13 18.20
N GLU A 346 -12.88 5.03 18.66
CA GLU A 346 -11.47 5.00 19.03
C GLU A 346 -10.57 5.06 17.79
N VAL A 347 -10.92 4.32 16.76
CA VAL A 347 -10.19 4.33 15.47
C VAL A 347 -10.32 5.72 14.82
N PHE A 348 -11.50 6.32 14.84
CA PHE A 348 -11.71 7.67 14.31
C PHE A 348 -10.92 8.74 15.06
N GLN A 349 -10.81 8.63 16.39
CA GLN A 349 -9.97 9.53 17.19
C GLN A 349 -8.49 9.41 16.80
N VAL A 350 -7.98 8.19 16.58
CA VAL A 350 -6.59 7.97 16.12
C VAL A 350 -6.37 8.56 14.72
N MET A 351 -7.28 8.31 13.78
CA MET A 351 -7.22 8.86 12.43
C MET A 351 -7.21 10.40 12.44
N GLU A 352 -8.06 11.01 13.26
CA GLU A 352 -8.15 12.46 13.40
C GLU A 352 -6.91 13.05 14.06
N ALA A 353 -6.40 12.42 15.12
CA ALA A 353 -5.17 12.85 15.79
C ALA A 353 -3.98 12.81 14.81
N PHE A 354 -3.84 11.73 14.02
CA PHE A 354 -2.78 11.62 13.01
C PHE A 354 -2.88 12.72 11.94
N ALA A 355 -4.07 12.99 11.41
CA ALA A 355 -4.30 14.05 10.44
C ALA A 355 -3.99 15.44 11.03
N ASN A 356 -4.33 15.67 12.29
CA ASN A 356 -4.08 16.95 12.98
C ASN A 356 -2.59 17.14 13.34
N HIS A 357 -1.86 16.09 13.68
CA HIS A 357 -0.42 16.14 13.89
C HIS A 357 0.35 16.42 12.59
N ASN A 358 -0.17 15.93 11.47
CA ASN A 358 0.43 16.04 10.15
C ASN A 358 -0.33 17.02 9.23
N LYS A 359 -0.85 18.10 9.82
CA LYS A 359 -1.76 19.05 9.16
C LYS A 359 -1.22 19.70 7.88
N ASP A 360 0.10 19.75 7.67
CA ASP A 360 0.70 20.28 6.44
C ASP A 360 0.54 19.34 5.25
N TYR A 361 0.34 18.04 5.51
CA TYR A 361 0.20 16.99 4.50
C TYR A 361 -1.25 16.65 4.19
N PHE A 362 -2.16 16.92 5.11
CA PHE A 362 -3.59 16.65 4.96
C PHE A 362 -4.34 17.84 4.43
N LYS A 363 -5.32 17.61 3.56
CA LYS A 363 -6.22 18.67 3.09
C LYS A 363 -7.05 19.21 4.25
N ALA A 364 -7.40 20.47 4.14
CA ALA A 364 -8.34 21.13 5.04
C ALA A 364 -9.71 20.41 5.03
N ASP A 365 -10.51 20.65 6.05
CA ASP A 365 -11.90 20.21 6.04
C ASP A 365 -12.75 21.18 5.18
N PHE A 366 -13.20 20.69 4.04
CA PHE A 366 -14.04 21.43 3.11
C PHE A 366 -15.54 21.17 3.30
N THR A 367 -15.95 20.46 4.35
CA THR A 367 -17.37 20.07 4.54
C THR A 367 -18.29 21.31 4.59
N ALA A 368 -17.91 22.34 5.32
CA ALA A 368 -18.69 23.57 5.40
C ALA A 368 -18.73 24.31 4.05
N LEU A 369 -17.59 24.34 3.32
CA LEU A 369 -17.52 24.99 2.01
C LEU A 369 -18.37 24.25 0.97
N ARG A 370 -18.29 22.92 0.91
CA ARG A 370 -19.15 22.10 0.03
C ARG A 370 -20.62 22.32 0.32
N LYS A 371 -20.98 22.38 1.60
CA LYS A 371 -22.36 22.68 2.01
C LYS A 371 -22.80 24.07 1.56
N ALA A 372 -21.93 25.07 1.70
CA ALA A 372 -22.23 26.43 1.24
C ALA A 372 -22.39 26.50 -0.29
N VAL A 373 -21.49 25.84 -1.04
CA VAL A 373 -21.59 25.74 -2.51
C VAL A 373 -22.91 25.06 -2.93
N ALA A 374 -23.33 24.01 -2.23
CA ALA A 374 -24.60 23.33 -2.53
C ALA A 374 -25.84 24.19 -2.30
N THR A 375 -25.71 25.33 -1.59
CA THR A 375 -26.82 26.30 -1.40
C THR A 375 -26.86 27.40 -2.47
N VAL A 376 -25.93 27.39 -3.43
CA VAL A 376 -25.96 28.32 -4.56
C VAL A 376 -27.27 28.08 -5.34
N PRO A 377 -28.08 29.16 -5.58
CA PRO A 377 -29.33 28.98 -6.36
C PRO A 377 -29.06 28.48 -7.77
N THR A 378 -29.86 27.54 -8.21
CA THR A 378 -29.79 26.99 -9.58
C THR A 378 -30.28 27.99 -10.63
N ASP A 379 -31.14 28.93 -10.25
CA ASP A 379 -31.59 30.04 -11.11
C ASP A 379 -31.04 31.36 -10.60
N LEU A 380 -29.94 31.80 -11.18
CA LEU A 380 -29.32 33.09 -10.88
C LEU A 380 -29.89 34.23 -11.70
N ALA A 381 -30.71 33.95 -12.73
CA ALA A 381 -31.28 35.01 -13.60
C ALA A 381 -32.26 35.92 -12.86
N ILE A 382 -32.84 35.45 -11.77
CA ILE A 382 -33.76 36.25 -10.95
C ILE A 382 -33.08 37.32 -10.08
N TYR A 383 -31.73 37.36 -10.06
CA TYR A 383 -30.95 38.30 -9.27
C TYR A 383 -30.27 39.35 -10.15
N THR A 384 -29.96 40.53 -9.58
CA THR A 384 -29.34 41.64 -10.32
C THR A 384 -27.93 41.23 -10.85
N PRO A 385 -27.52 41.76 -12.03
CA PRO A 385 -26.21 41.45 -12.61
C PRO A 385 -25.04 41.70 -11.66
N GLU A 386 -25.09 42.77 -10.87
CA GLU A 386 -24.03 43.14 -9.95
C GLU A 386 -23.92 42.14 -8.80
N SER A 387 -25.04 41.65 -8.24
CA SER A 387 -25.02 40.69 -7.16
C SER A 387 -24.60 39.30 -7.63
N ARG A 388 -24.96 38.88 -8.87
CA ARG A 388 -24.47 37.69 -9.51
C ARG A 388 -22.96 37.72 -9.78
N ALA A 389 -22.46 38.85 -10.29
CA ALA A 389 -21.04 39.03 -10.56
C ALA A 389 -20.20 38.95 -9.27
N ALA A 390 -20.73 39.49 -8.15
CA ALA A 390 -20.09 39.38 -6.86
C ALA A 390 -20.00 37.93 -6.38
N LEU A 391 -21.09 37.15 -6.54
CA LEU A 391 -21.11 35.74 -6.21
C LEU A 391 -20.13 34.93 -7.10
N ALA A 392 -20.18 35.17 -8.41
CA ALA A 392 -19.29 34.49 -9.38
C ALA A 392 -17.82 34.72 -9.02
N LYS A 393 -17.44 35.97 -8.69
CA LYS A 393 -16.06 36.28 -8.27
C LYS A 393 -15.62 35.47 -7.04
N VAL A 394 -16.51 35.24 -6.08
CA VAL A 394 -16.19 34.46 -4.89
C VAL A 394 -16.05 32.99 -5.29
N LEU A 395 -16.96 32.42 -6.09
CA LEU A 395 -16.88 31.04 -6.56
C LEU A 395 -15.60 30.78 -7.35
N ASP A 396 -15.20 31.68 -8.23
CA ASP A 396 -13.96 31.61 -9.03
C ASP A 396 -12.69 31.70 -8.17
N SER A 397 -12.78 32.25 -6.96
CA SER A 397 -11.64 32.40 -6.05
C SER A 397 -11.47 31.24 -5.06
N LEU A 398 -12.39 30.27 -5.03
CA LEU A 398 -12.32 29.14 -4.10
C LEU A 398 -11.09 28.27 -4.38
N ASN A 399 -10.37 27.92 -3.32
CA ASN A 399 -9.18 27.09 -3.41
C ASN A 399 -9.40 25.75 -2.69
N TRP A 400 -9.58 24.68 -3.45
CA TRP A 400 -9.76 23.32 -2.95
C TRP A 400 -8.46 22.57 -2.63
N ASN A 401 -7.31 23.25 -2.76
CA ASN A 401 -6.00 22.68 -2.49
C ASN A 401 -5.29 23.39 -1.35
N VAL A 402 -5.93 23.43 -0.19
CA VAL A 402 -5.46 24.04 1.05
C VAL A 402 -5.14 22.94 2.05
N SER A 403 -4.00 23.07 2.75
CA SER A 403 -3.66 22.14 3.83
C SER A 403 -4.49 22.42 5.09
N ARG A 404 -4.64 21.40 5.93
CA ARG A 404 -5.31 21.51 7.25
C ARG A 404 -4.62 22.54 8.18
N ALA A 405 -3.32 22.80 7.96
CA ALA A 405 -2.61 23.87 8.66
C ALA A 405 -3.18 25.28 8.39
N HIS A 406 -3.90 25.43 7.29
CA HIS A 406 -4.51 26.68 6.85
C HIS A 406 -6.03 26.58 6.76
N GLN A 407 -6.66 25.85 7.69
CA GLN A 407 -8.12 25.72 7.77
C GLN A 407 -8.83 27.08 7.81
N ASP A 408 -8.20 28.08 8.44
CA ASP A 408 -8.69 29.44 8.50
C ASP A 408 -8.94 30.07 7.12
N GLN A 409 -8.20 29.69 6.09
CA GLN A 409 -8.43 30.16 4.71
C GLN A 409 -9.76 29.60 4.17
N VAL A 410 -10.02 28.32 4.40
CA VAL A 410 -11.29 27.70 3.99
C VAL A 410 -12.46 28.29 4.76
N ASP A 411 -12.29 28.56 6.05
CA ASP A 411 -13.32 29.18 6.88
C ASP A 411 -13.64 30.60 6.39
N GLN A 412 -12.63 31.35 5.93
CA GLN A 412 -12.81 32.67 5.30
C GLN A 412 -13.55 32.58 3.96
N GLU A 413 -13.25 31.55 3.15
CA GLU A 413 -13.97 31.28 1.88
C GLU A 413 -15.44 30.93 2.14
N VAL A 414 -15.73 30.13 3.18
CA VAL A 414 -17.11 29.85 3.61
C VAL A 414 -17.83 31.14 4.01
N ALA A 415 -17.18 31.99 4.79
CA ALA A 415 -17.74 33.27 5.20
C ALA A 415 -18.01 34.20 4.00
N ALA A 416 -17.03 34.30 3.08
CA ALA A 416 -17.15 35.11 1.88
C ALA A 416 -18.29 34.60 0.97
N LEU A 417 -18.40 33.30 0.76
CA LEU A 417 -19.46 32.67 -0.03
C LEU A 417 -20.83 32.89 0.62
N THR A 418 -20.92 32.71 1.94
CA THR A 418 -22.15 32.93 2.70
C THR A 418 -22.60 34.41 2.58
N GLN A 419 -21.65 35.34 2.68
CA GLN A 419 -21.93 36.77 2.51
C GLN A 419 -22.37 37.10 1.08
N ALA A 420 -21.73 36.52 0.06
CA ALA A 420 -22.09 36.73 -1.33
C ALA A 420 -23.51 36.20 -1.63
N LEU A 421 -23.85 35.01 -1.09
CA LEU A 421 -25.17 34.41 -1.19
C LEU A 421 -26.24 35.29 -0.51
N ALA A 422 -25.96 35.76 0.69
CA ALA A 422 -26.84 36.70 1.40
C ALA A 422 -26.97 38.08 0.70
N GLY A 423 -25.95 38.45 -0.10
CA GLY A 423 -25.92 39.68 -0.90
C GLY A 423 -26.66 39.59 -2.23
N LEU A 424 -27.20 38.42 -2.62
CA LEU A 424 -28.01 38.28 -3.80
C LEU A 424 -29.28 39.15 -3.71
N LYS A 425 -29.47 40.02 -4.71
CA LYS A 425 -30.59 40.97 -4.75
C LYS A 425 -31.54 40.53 -5.87
N PRO A 426 -32.77 40.11 -5.52
CA PRO A 426 -33.78 39.83 -6.54
C PRO A 426 -34.00 41.04 -7.45
N ILE A 427 -34.24 40.82 -8.72
CA ILE A 427 -34.71 41.87 -9.63
C ILE A 427 -36.12 42.23 -9.19
N THR A 428 -36.24 43.29 -8.38
CA THR A 428 -37.56 43.82 -8.05
C THR A 428 -38.09 44.55 -9.29
N GLN A 429 -39.28 44.18 -9.75
CA GLN A 429 -39.97 44.92 -10.81
C GLN A 429 -40.18 46.37 -10.35
N VAL A 430 -39.38 47.28 -10.88
CA VAL A 430 -39.65 48.72 -10.78
C VAL A 430 -40.32 49.11 -12.08
N GLY A 431 -41.61 49.32 -12.03
CA GLY A 431 -42.45 50.06 -12.96
C GLY A 431 -42.34 49.68 -14.43
N SER A 432 -43.40 49.09 -14.99
CA SER A 432 -43.76 48.93 -16.37
C SER A 432 -42.58 48.90 -17.38
N LEU A 433 -41.90 47.78 -17.43
CA LEU A 433 -41.16 47.36 -18.64
C LEU A 433 -42.19 47.04 -19.73
N ALA A 434 -41.92 47.43 -20.99
CA ALA A 434 -42.74 47.09 -22.11
C ALA A 434 -42.88 45.56 -22.18
N GLU A 435 -44.03 45.06 -22.60
CA GLU A 435 -44.38 43.62 -22.60
C GLU A 435 -43.33 42.74 -23.35
N ASN A 436 -42.58 43.34 -24.30
CA ASN A 436 -41.48 42.69 -25.00
C ASN A 436 -40.19 42.54 -24.16
N ASP A 437 -39.93 43.45 -23.19
CA ASP A 437 -38.76 43.40 -22.34
C ASP A 437 -38.97 42.36 -21.22
N VAL A 438 -40.22 42.19 -20.76
CA VAL A 438 -40.60 41.13 -19.80
C VAL A 438 -40.51 39.78 -20.44
N LYS A 439 -40.85 39.66 -21.72
CA LYS A 439 -40.77 38.39 -22.48
C LYS A 439 -39.31 37.95 -22.68
N ALA A 440 -38.41 38.91 -23.01
CA ALA A 440 -36.96 38.63 -23.10
C ALA A 440 -36.34 38.22 -21.76
N LEU A 441 -36.78 38.79 -20.63
CA LEU A 441 -36.32 38.42 -19.28
C LEU A 441 -36.86 37.06 -18.80
N VAL A 442 -38.01 36.64 -19.29
CA VAL A 442 -38.63 35.37 -18.95
C VAL A 442 -38.13 34.22 -19.85
N GLU A 443 -37.66 34.54 -21.03
CA GLU A 443 -37.19 33.53 -21.99
C GLU A 443 -35.71 33.13 -21.80
N ASP A 444 -34.90 33.93 -21.08
CA ASP A 444 -33.49 33.62 -20.80
C ASP A 444 -33.32 33.02 -19.38
N LYS A 445 -33.76 31.81 -19.18
CA LYS A 445 -33.42 31.01 -18.02
C LYS A 445 -32.28 30.08 -18.35
N PRO A 446 -31.02 30.44 -18.06
CA PRO A 446 -29.94 29.50 -18.26
C PRO A 446 -30.13 28.30 -17.32
N SER A 447 -29.95 27.12 -17.85
CA SER A 447 -29.89 25.89 -17.07
C SER A 447 -28.43 25.56 -16.73
N LEU A 448 -28.22 25.01 -15.55
CA LEU A 448 -26.92 24.49 -15.17
C LEU A 448 -26.86 22.99 -15.53
N GLU A 449 -25.93 22.63 -16.38
CA GLU A 449 -25.58 21.24 -16.65
C GLU A 449 -24.26 20.92 -16.00
N ILE A 450 -24.17 19.74 -15.41
CA ILE A 450 -22.90 19.18 -14.91
C ILE A 450 -22.45 18.17 -15.97
N VAL A 451 -21.30 18.42 -16.58
CA VAL A 451 -20.74 17.58 -17.63
C VAL A 451 -19.48 16.92 -17.10
N GLU A 452 -19.47 15.61 -17.15
CA GLU A 452 -18.25 14.87 -16.89
C GLU A 452 -17.25 15.12 -18.03
N LYS A 453 -16.01 15.40 -17.65
CA LYS A 453 -14.91 15.65 -18.58
C LYS A 453 -13.73 14.77 -18.26
N GLU A 454 -13.24 14.08 -19.25
CA GLU A 454 -11.94 13.45 -19.12
C GLU A 454 -10.83 14.52 -19.13
N LEU A 455 -9.91 14.39 -18.21
CA LEU A 455 -8.70 15.21 -18.14
C LEU A 455 -7.54 14.41 -18.72
N ASP A 456 -6.91 14.98 -19.74
CA ASP A 456 -5.76 14.34 -20.36
C ASP A 456 -4.57 14.37 -19.40
N PHE A 457 -3.72 13.38 -19.50
CA PHE A 457 -2.49 13.28 -18.73
C PHE A 457 -1.30 13.89 -19.50
N ASP A 458 -0.31 14.33 -18.75
CA ASP A 458 0.95 14.82 -19.29
C ASP A 458 1.85 13.67 -19.73
N LEU A 459 2.59 13.87 -20.83
CA LEU A 459 3.67 12.98 -21.26
C LEU A 459 5.01 13.49 -20.70
N VAL A 460 5.63 12.68 -19.86
CA VAL A 460 6.95 12.98 -19.30
C VAL A 460 8.00 12.08 -19.93
N GLU A 461 8.92 12.65 -20.67
CA GLU A 461 10.05 11.92 -21.23
C GLU A 461 11.25 11.96 -20.30
N ARG A 462 11.89 10.80 -20.07
CA ARG A 462 13.12 10.66 -19.31
C ARG A 462 14.17 10.00 -20.18
N THR A 463 15.38 10.50 -20.14
CA THR A 463 16.50 9.85 -20.83
C THR A 463 16.96 8.61 -20.10
N ASN A 464 17.19 7.52 -20.85
CA ASN A 464 17.74 6.27 -20.31
C ASN A 464 19.03 5.89 -21.06
N PRO A 465 20.18 5.84 -20.35
CA PRO A 465 21.48 5.50 -20.97
C PRO A 465 21.63 4.01 -21.32
N ASP A 466 20.74 3.15 -20.84
CA ASP A 466 20.79 1.71 -21.09
C ASP A 466 19.99 1.30 -22.33
N LEU A 467 19.05 2.13 -22.77
CA LEU A 467 18.26 1.91 -23.99
C LEU A 467 18.98 2.45 -25.22
N ALA A 468 18.82 1.77 -26.36
CA ALA A 468 19.37 2.23 -27.64
C ALA A 468 18.81 3.60 -28.00
N LYS A 469 19.64 4.44 -28.64
CA LYS A 469 19.25 5.81 -29.01
C LYS A 469 17.99 5.83 -29.87
N GLY A 470 16.96 6.51 -29.37
CA GLY A 470 15.63 6.61 -30.00
C GLY A 470 14.68 5.47 -29.65
N GLU A 471 15.12 4.45 -28.93
CA GLU A 471 14.21 3.45 -28.35
C GLU A 471 13.35 4.09 -27.26
N ARG A 472 12.07 3.75 -27.25
CA ARG A 472 11.10 4.32 -26.30
C ARG A 472 10.48 3.18 -25.49
N ARG A 473 10.44 3.34 -24.19
CA ARG A 473 9.83 2.38 -23.27
C ARG A 473 8.91 3.12 -22.30
N VAL A 474 7.64 2.79 -22.33
CA VAL A 474 6.68 3.30 -21.35
C VAL A 474 6.98 2.61 -20.02
N ILE A 475 7.33 3.38 -19.01
CA ILE A 475 7.60 2.88 -17.64
C ILE A 475 6.45 3.19 -16.68
N GLN A 476 5.58 4.11 -17.08
CA GLN A 476 4.33 4.40 -16.39
C GLN A 476 3.29 4.77 -17.46
N THR A 477 2.23 3.99 -17.52
CA THR A 477 1.11 4.32 -18.41
C THR A 477 0.34 5.51 -17.85
N GLY A 478 0.04 6.48 -18.72
CA GLY A 478 -0.80 7.61 -18.38
C GLY A 478 -2.23 7.15 -18.05
N VAL A 479 -2.82 7.77 -17.06
CA VAL A 479 -4.24 7.55 -16.72
C VAL A 479 -4.94 8.89 -16.78
N LYS A 480 -6.02 8.95 -17.56
CA LYS A 480 -6.85 10.14 -17.63
C LYS A 480 -7.51 10.42 -16.30
N GLY A 481 -7.50 11.67 -15.91
CA GLY A 481 -8.27 12.15 -14.77
C GLY A 481 -9.75 12.32 -15.12
N GLN A 482 -10.54 12.60 -14.13
CA GLN A 482 -11.95 12.99 -14.30
C GLN A 482 -12.18 14.37 -13.68
N GLY A 483 -12.84 15.22 -14.41
CA GLY A 483 -13.30 16.52 -13.98
C GLY A 483 -14.79 16.66 -14.16
N LEU A 484 -15.35 17.63 -13.49
CA LEU A 484 -16.72 18.09 -13.71
C LEU A 484 -16.68 19.52 -14.23
N GLU A 485 -17.30 19.76 -15.36
CA GLU A 485 -17.56 21.10 -15.88
C GLU A 485 -18.99 21.51 -15.52
N TYR A 486 -19.11 22.63 -14.85
CA TYR A 486 -20.39 23.28 -14.58
C TYR A 486 -20.66 24.23 -15.75
N VAL A 487 -21.64 23.88 -16.56
CA VAL A 487 -21.93 24.58 -17.80
C VAL A 487 -23.25 25.32 -17.67
N GLU A 488 -23.22 26.63 -17.80
CA GLU A 488 -24.39 27.45 -17.99
C GLU A 488 -24.85 27.35 -19.43
N VAL A 489 -26.11 26.94 -19.64
CA VAL A 489 -26.72 26.84 -20.97
C VAL A 489 -27.79 27.91 -21.09
N SER A 490 -27.58 28.85 -22.00
CA SER A 490 -28.57 29.90 -22.32
C SER A 490 -29.84 29.30 -22.92
N ALA A 491 -30.99 29.67 -22.39
CA ALA A 491 -32.27 29.23 -22.95
C ALA A 491 -32.60 29.91 -24.28
N LEU A 492 -32.02 31.08 -24.55
CA LEU A 492 -32.30 31.88 -25.76
C LEU A 492 -31.62 31.30 -26.98
N ASP A 493 -30.34 30.98 -26.89
CA ASP A 493 -29.53 30.61 -28.07
C ASP A 493 -28.80 29.27 -27.88
N GLN A 494 -29.08 28.56 -26.78
CA GLN A 494 -28.43 27.28 -26.43
C GLN A 494 -26.91 27.41 -26.34
N SER A 495 -26.38 28.62 -26.19
CA SER A 495 -24.96 28.82 -25.96
C SER A 495 -24.54 28.20 -24.65
N ARG A 496 -23.39 27.59 -24.65
CA ARG A 496 -22.83 26.86 -23.48
C ARG A 496 -21.61 27.59 -22.98
N LYS A 497 -21.58 27.92 -21.70
CA LYS A 497 -20.45 28.58 -21.06
C LYS A 497 -20.03 27.79 -19.84
N VAL A 498 -18.79 27.32 -19.81
CA VAL A 498 -18.21 26.71 -18.61
C VAL A 498 -18.03 27.81 -17.58
N ILE A 499 -18.68 27.67 -16.44
CA ILE A 499 -18.64 28.63 -15.33
C ILE A 499 -17.75 28.17 -14.18
N ALA A 500 -17.52 26.85 -14.04
CA ALA A 500 -16.57 26.28 -13.10
C ALA A 500 -16.08 24.91 -13.60
N THR A 501 -14.90 24.51 -13.16
CA THR A 501 -14.36 23.17 -13.38
C THR A 501 -13.86 22.62 -12.04
N GLU A 502 -14.19 21.38 -11.76
CA GLU A 502 -13.73 20.64 -10.59
C GLU A 502 -12.92 19.43 -11.06
N VAL A 503 -11.77 19.17 -10.45
CA VAL A 503 -11.00 17.96 -10.70
C VAL A 503 -11.44 16.92 -9.69
N ALA A 504 -12.19 15.92 -10.15
CA ALA A 504 -12.64 14.80 -9.31
C ALA A 504 -11.52 13.77 -9.10
N THR A 505 -10.75 13.50 -10.16
CA THR A 505 -9.53 12.67 -10.07
C THR A 505 -8.44 13.30 -10.93
N GLU A 506 -7.27 13.48 -10.32
CA GLU A 506 -6.11 13.99 -11.04
C GLU A 506 -5.62 12.98 -12.10
N PRO A 507 -5.25 13.44 -13.29
CA PRO A 507 -4.64 12.57 -14.28
C PRO A 507 -3.24 12.12 -13.82
N VAL A 508 -2.88 10.90 -14.17
CA VAL A 508 -1.54 10.37 -13.92
C VAL A 508 -0.71 10.49 -15.19
N ALA A 509 0.41 11.19 -15.12
CA ALA A 509 1.27 11.40 -16.27
C ALA A 509 1.80 10.07 -16.85
N GLU A 510 1.86 9.97 -18.17
CA GLU A 510 2.60 8.91 -18.83
C GLU A 510 4.10 9.22 -18.78
N ILE A 511 4.90 8.24 -18.33
CA ILE A 511 6.35 8.39 -18.28
C ILE A 511 6.97 7.44 -19.31
N VAL A 512 7.70 8.03 -20.25
CA VAL A 512 8.38 7.30 -21.33
C VAL A 512 9.88 7.50 -21.18
N GLU A 513 10.63 6.41 -21.08
CA GLU A 513 12.08 6.44 -21.22
C GLU A 513 12.46 6.49 -22.69
N VAL A 514 13.36 7.40 -23.00
CA VAL A 514 13.93 7.57 -24.34
C VAL A 514 15.42 7.22 -24.31
N GLY A 515 15.79 6.21 -25.06
CA GLY A 515 17.16 5.72 -25.13
C GLY A 515 18.12 6.75 -25.68
N ILE A 516 19.28 6.88 -25.05
CA ILE A 516 20.41 7.73 -25.49
C ILE A 516 21.69 6.95 -25.75
N LYS A 517 21.68 5.62 -25.58
CA LYS A 517 22.85 4.76 -25.80
C LYS A 517 23.15 4.65 -27.30
N GLU A 518 24.29 5.14 -27.70
CA GLU A 518 24.75 4.99 -29.09
C GLU A 518 25.09 3.54 -29.40
N VAL A 519 24.43 2.97 -30.40
CA VAL A 519 24.74 1.62 -30.88
C VAL A 519 25.97 1.71 -31.77
N VAL A 520 27.10 1.27 -31.28
CA VAL A 520 28.28 1.08 -32.12
C VAL A 520 28.05 -0.14 -32.98
N ILE A 521 27.73 0.07 -34.25
CA ILE A 521 27.69 -1.01 -35.24
C ILE A 521 29.14 -1.36 -35.54
N PRO A 522 29.60 -2.60 -35.31
CA PRO A 522 30.93 -3.00 -35.73
C PRO A 522 30.98 -3.00 -37.27
N THR A 523 31.79 -2.14 -37.84
CA THR A 523 32.12 -2.21 -39.25
C THR A 523 32.97 -3.45 -39.47
N SER A 524 32.42 -4.44 -40.16
CA SER A 524 33.18 -5.57 -40.69
C SER A 524 34.14 -5.09 -41.77
N PRO A 525 35.38 -5.61 -41.77
CA PRO A 525 36.33 -5.24 -42.81
C PRO A 525 35.88 -5.81 -44.18
N SER A 526 35.94 -4.94 -45.17
CA SER A 526 35.76 -5.25 -46.57
C SER A 526 36.84 -6.24 -47.05
N VAL A 527 36.40 -7.37 -47.55
CA VAL A 527 37.25 -8.21 -48.41
C VAL A 527 36.64 -8.20 -49.80
N GLU A 528 37.51 -7.77 -50.74
CA GLU A 528 37.24 -7.67 -52.19
C GLU A 528 36.84 -9.03 -52.79
N ALA A 529 35.91 -8.92 -53.76
CA ALA A 529 35.53 -10.03 -54.64
C ALA A 529 36.62 -10.33 -55.68
N PRO A 530 36.62 -11.52 -56.26
CA PRO A 530 36.43 -11.56 -57.70
C PRO A 530 35.32 -12.50 -58.21
N VAL A 531 34.92 -12.12 -59.35
CA VAL A 531 33.90 -12.46 -60.29
C VAL A 531 33.97 -13.90 -60.85
N LYS A 532 32.83 -14.42 -61.14
CA LYS A 532 32.31 -15.26 -62.26
C LYS A 532 31.80 -16.64 -61.80
N SER A 533 30.70 -16.94 -62.09
CA SER A 533 29.75 -17.18 -63.19
C SER A 533 29.14 -18.56 -63.09
N ASP A 534 27.90 -18.60 -63.33
CA ASP A 534 27.09 -19.60 -64.01
C ASP A 534 26.49 -20.83 -63.30
N LEU A 535 25.22 -20.78 -63.25
CA LEU A 535 24.18 -21.71 -63.79
C LEU A 535 23.79 -22.97 -62.96
N LEU A 536 22.49 -22.93 -62.74
CA LEU A 536 21.49 -24.02 -62.91
C LEU A 536 21.19 -25.00 -61.76
N VAL A 537 20.01 -24.79 -61.21
CA VAL A 537 18.82 -25.70 -61.31
C VAL A 537 18.78 -26.97 -60.44
N ASN A 538 17.71 -27.01 -59.74
CA ASN A 538 16.82 -28.11 -59.35
C ASN A 538 17.07 -28.93 -58.07
N LYS A 539 16.11 -28.72 -57.18
CA LYS A 539 15.02 -29.67 -56.85
C LYS A 539 15.33 -30.85 -55.91
N VAL A 540 14.42 -30.98 -54.97
CA VAL A 540 13.85 -32.19 -54.36
C VAL A 540 14.33 -32.60 -52.95
N VAL A 541 13.44 -32.40 -52.01
CA VAL A 541 13.16 -33.21 -50.80
C VAL A 541 12.93 -34.68 -51.20
N PRO A 542 12.98 -35.74 -50.41
CA PRO A 542 12.79 -35.85 -48.94
C PRO A 542 13.60 -36.96 -48.21
N ASP A 543 13.45 -36.96 -46.93
CA ASP A 543 12.97 -38.07 -46.09
C ASP A 543 13.94 -39.04 -45.43
N HIS A 544 13.64 -39.26 -44.16
CA HIS A 544 13.74 -40.45 -43.30
C HIS A 544 15.04 -40.86 -42.63
N SER A 545 14.85 -40.96 -41.35
CA SER A 545 15.07 -42.08 -40.43
C SER A 545 16.20 -41.99 -39.40
N THR A 546 15.75 -41.98 -38.16
CA THR A 546 16.33 -42.57 -36.94
C THR A 546 16.72 -44.08 -37.18
N PRO A 547 17.30 -44.85 -36.28
CA PRO A 547 17.96 -44.60 -34.98
C PRO A 547 19.24 -45.47 -34.73
N GLN A 548 19.78 -45.40 -33.54
CA GLN A 548 20.32 -46.46 -32.65
C GLN A 548 21.55 -46.01 -31.86
N VAL A 549 21.42 -45.95 -30.52
CA VAL A 549 21.80 -46.89 -29.46
C VAL A 549 23.20 -47.55 -29.56
N ILE A 550 24.01 -47.35 -28.51
CA ILE A 550 24.90 -48.30 -27.79
C ILE A 550 25.67 -47.49 -26.72
N SER A 551 25.43 -47.56 -25.44
CA SER A 551 25.72 -48.47 -24.31
C SER A 551 27.20 -48.60 -23.89
N LYS A 552 27.39 -48.39 -22.54
CA LYS A 552 28.45 -48.90 -21.64
C LYS A 552 29.75 -48.07 -21.57
N ASP A 553 30.37 -47.78 -20.43
CA ASP A 553 30.48 -48.46 -19.14
C ASP A 553 31.03 -47.48 -18.09
N GLN A 554 30.73 -47.75 -16.84
CA GLN A 554 31.22 -47.15 -15.62
C GLN A 554 32.73 -47.44 -15.36
N PRO A 555 33.41 -46.78 -14.38
CA PRO A 555 33.31 -47.24 -13.01
C PRO A 555 33.23 -46.15 -11.89
N VAL A 556 32.71 -46.69 -10.78
CA VAL A 556 32.45 -46.09 -9.46
C VAL A 556 33.71 -46.04 -8.59
N ALA A 557 33.84 -45.10 -7.70
CA ALA A 557 34.11 -45.06 -6.26
C ALA A 557 35.12 -44.00 -5.81
N PRO A 558 35.24 -43.64 -4.53
CA PRO A 558 34.40 -43.97 -3.37
C PRO A 558 34.00 -42.78 -2.47
N VAL A 559 33.01 -43.03 -1.65
CA VAL A 559 32.46 -42.27 -0.53
C VAL A 559 33.49 -42.07 0.58
N ASN A 560 33.59 -40.85 1.11
CA ASN A 560 34.20 -40.58 2.42
C ASN A 560 33.13 -40.17 3.45
N THR A 561 33.01 -40.97 4.47
CA THR A 561 32.22 -40.77 5.70
C THR A 561 32.90 -39.77 6.61
N PRO A 562 32.18 -38.87 7.27
CA PRO A 562 32.75 -38.06 8.35
C PRO A 562 32.65 -38.78 9.71
N THR A 563 33.71 -38.63 10.47
CA THR A 563 33.94 -39.14 11.83
C THR A 563 33.15 -38.34 12.87
N PRO A 564 32.68 -38.95 13.97
CA PRO A 564 31.85 -38.27 14.97
C PRO A 564 32.68 -37.47 15.95
N ILE A 565 32.14 -36.32 16.39
CA ILE A 565 32.64 -35.45 17.46
C ILE A 565 32.09 -35.93 18.82
N PRO A 566 32.87 -35.89 19.90
CA PRO A 566 32.52 -36.53 21.17
C PRO A 566 31.51 -35.72 22.02
N ALA A 567 30.71 -36.49 22.74
CA ALA A 567 29.71 -36.05 23.69
C ALA A 567 30.32 -35.21 24.85
N VAL A 568 29.65 -34.10 25.19
CA VAL A 568 29.86 -33.36 26.43
C VAL A 568 28.74 -33.71 27.41
N VAL A 569 29.19 -34.05 28.62
CA VAL A 569 28.47 -34.60 29.76
C VAL A 569 27.35 -33.66 30.24
N GLU A 570 26.16 -34.23 30.41
CA GLU A 570 25.02 -33.68 31.14
C GLU A 570 25.35 -33.44 32.61
N LYS A 571 24.90 -32.30 33.08
CA LYS A 571 24.72 -32.06 34.51
C LYS A 571 23.26 -31.73 34.78
N GLU A 572 22.56 -32.69 35.34
CA GLU A 572 21.19 -32.55 35.83
C GLU A 572 21.08 -31.38 36.84
N VAL A 573 20.12 -30.50 36.61
CA VAL A 573 19.48 -29.69 37.64
C VAL A 573 17.98 -29.87 37.50
N ARG A 574 17.41 -30.57 38.48
CA ARG A 574 15.97 -30.64 38.71
C ARG A 574 15.43 -29.26 39.00
N SER A 575 14.38 -28.83 38.33
CA SER A 575 13.44 -27.87 38.83
C SER A 575 12.02 -28.26 38.47
N GLU A 576 11.17 -28.08 39.48
CA GLU A 576 9.79 -28.52 39.56
C GLU A 576 8.90 -27.88 38.49
N ALA A 577 7.95 -28.65 38.00
CA ALA A 577 6.90 -28.22 37.13
C ALA A 577 5.97 -27.23 37.84
N VAL A 578 5.87 -26.01 37.29
CA VAL A 578 4.70 -25.15 37.47
C VAL A 578 4.07 -24.98 36.12
N SER A 579 2.92 -25.61 35.97
CA SER A 579 1.99 -25.43 34.84
C SER A 579 1.47 -23.99 34.89
N SER A 580 1.82 -23.21 33.89
CA SER A 580 1.01 -22.04 33.52
C SER A 580 0.94 -21.98 32.01
N ASN A 581 -0.25 -22.21 31.46
CA ASN A 581 -0.63 -21.83 30.12
C ASN A 581 -0.33 -20.33 29.96
N LYS A 582 0.75 -20.01 29.25
CA LYS A 582 0.94 -18.71 28.67
C LYS A 582 0.96 -18.89 27.16
N GLN A 583 -0.11 -18.46 26.53
CA GLN A 583 -0.15 -18.14 25.13
C GLN A 583 1.03 -17.21 24.79
N LEU A 584 1.73 -17.51 23.73
CA LEU A 584 2.84 -16.72 23.24
C LEU A 584 2.33 -15.36 22.74
N PRO A 585 3.08 -14.29 22.94
CA PRO A 585 2.71 -13.00 22.38
C PRO A 585 2.85 -13.01 20.86
N GLU A 586 1.79 -12.64 20.23
CA GLU A 586 1.69 -12.47 18.79
C GLU A 586 2.16 -11.05 18.45
N THR A 587 3.01 -10.96 17.43
CA THR A 587 3.46 -9.73 16.75
C THR A 587 4.06 -8.60 17.60
N GLY A 588 5.36 -8.42 17.49
CA GLY A 588 6.08 -7.17 17.85
C GLY A 588 6.11 -6.74 19.33
N VAL A 589 5.44 -7.47 20.21
CA VAL A 589 5.22 -7.06 21.62
C VAL A 589 6.46 -7.23 22.51
N GLU A 590 7.34 -8.17 22.21
CA GLU A 590 8.51 -8.42 23.08
C GLU A 590 9.60 -7.33 23.02
N SER A 591 9.62 -6.51 21.98
CA SER A 591 10.66 -5.48 21.81
C SER A 591 10.56 -4.30 22.77
N ALA A 592 9.36 -3.98 23.26
CA ALA A 592 9.16 -2.86 24.20
C ALA A 592 9.51 -3.21 25.65
N LEU A 593 9.32 -4.48 26.05
CA LEU A 593 9.65 -4.95 27.41
C LEU A 593 11.16 -5.03 27.65
N GLY A 594 11.96 -5.33 26.62
CA GLY A 594 13.42 -5.37 26.74
C GLY A 594 14.05 -3.98 27.01
N LEU A 595 13.47 -2.93 26.47
CA LEU A 595 13.95 -1.55 26.67
C LEU A 595 13.56 -0.98 28.04
N ALA A 596 12.42 -1.37 28.58
CA ALA A 596 11.98 -0.93 29.92
C ALA A 596 12.83 -1.54 31.03
N LEU A 597 13.27 -2.80 30.89
CA LEU A 597 14.16 -3.45 31.87
C LEU A 597 15.59 -2.89 31.83
N LEU A 598 16.12 -2.50 30.67
CA LEU A 598 17.45 -1.84 30.61
C LEU A 598 17.40 -0.41 31.19
N GLY A 599 16.33 0.33 31.03
CA GLY A 599 16.14 1.63 31.65
C GLY A 599 16.08 1.56 33.18
N ALA A 600 15.43 0.53 33.72
CA ALA A 600 15.33 0.32 35.17
C ALA A 600 16.66 -0.11 35.82
N ILE A 601 17.48 -0.90 35.12
CA ILE A 601 18.81 -1.33 35.63
C ILE A 601 19.83 -0.18 35.58
N LEU A 602 19.77 0.69 34.60
CA LEU A 602 20.64 1.88 34.53
C LEU A 602 20.20 2.99 35.47
N GLY A 603 18.90 3.10 35.80
CA GLY A 603 18.37 4.02 36.78
C GLY A 603 18.73 3.63 38.23
N ALA A 604 18.76 2.34 38.56
CA ALA A 604 19.13 1.84 39.88
C ALA A 604 20.65 1.93 40.19
N ALA A 605 21.50 1.87 39.16
CA ALA A 605 22.96 2.04 39.31
C ALA A 605 23.40 3.50 39.43
N GLY A 606 22.54 4.47 39.10
CA GLY A 606 22.83 5.90 39.12
C GLY A 606 22.55 6.61 40.46
N MET A 607 21.89 5.96 41.41
CA MET A 607 21.48 6.60 42.68
C MET A 607 22.41 6.35 43.88
N ASP A 608 23.48 5.58 43.73
CA ASP A 608 24.35 5.23 44.87
C ASP A 608 25.70 5.97 44.93
N LEU A 609 25.87 7.05 44.18
CA LEU A 609 27.13 7.80 44.17
C LEU A 609 27.04 9.28 44.61
N LYS A 610 25.99 9.67 45.33
CA LYS A 610 25.86 11.05 45.82
C LYS A 610 25.62 11.21 47.35
N ASN A 611 26.09 10.33 48.17
CA ASN A 611 26.09 10.57 49.63
C ASN A 611 27.34 10.01 50.34
N LYS A 612 28.52 10.55 50.00
CA LYS A 612 29.70 10.54 50.87
C LYS A 612 30.59 11.70 50.56
N LYS A 613 30.24 12.86 51.13
CA LYS A 613 31.18 13.92 51.51
C LYS A 613 30.43 14.98 52.32
N ARG A 614 30.53 14.87 53.62
CA ARG A 614 30.68 15.89 54.66
C ARG A 614 30.36 15.21 55.98
N ASP A 615 31.33 14.83 56.69
CA ASP A 615 32.12 15.38 57.79
C ASP A 615 33.35 14.51 58.01
#